data_f27471c23c8915d170bb4f0bf0cffabb
#
_entry.id   f27471c23c8915d170bb4f0bf0cffabb
#
_cell.length_a   1.000
_cell.length_b   1.000
_cell.length_c   1.000
_cell.angle_alpha   90.00
_cell.angle_beta   90.00
_cell.angle_gamma   90.00
#
_symmetry.space_group_name_H-M   'P 1'
#
loop_
_entity.id
_entity.type
_entity.pdbx_description
1 polymer ?
#
loop_
_entity_poly.entity_id
_entity_poly.type
_entity_poly.pdbx_seq_one_letter_code
_entity_poly.pdbx_strand_id
1 'polypeptide(L)'
;TAQNEIKNSLNDGNVDTVILICCSQELVESNGQSDKAIVEIMEYALSKNPNTKFGLSAPWADFPENYIDANEHRLQTDAAYPRYQQFAKSLSNLFPDVDIFTFYHGAAIYELRDLFEKGMLQDVDNLIGPERNSIFTDKKGHAGLLAKDTGSLIWLNAIYGINPMDIPKIEKYKLDIREVAAEVLIKYS
;
A
#
# COMPACT_ATOMS: atom_id res chain seq x y z
N THR A 1 -10.10 15.22 17.07
CA THR A 1 -9.94 13.74 16.99
C THR A 1 -9.70 13.37 15.53
N ALA A 2 -9.00 12.27 15.26
CA ALA A 2 -8.74 11.78 13.90
C ALA A 2 -10.02 11.67 13.05
N GLN A 3 -11.14 11.22 13.64
CA GLN A 3 -12.43 11.15 12.95
C GLN A 3 -12.92 12.53 12.46
N ASN A 4 -12.71 13.60 13.26
CA ASN A 4 -13.11 14.96 12.85
C ASN A 4 -12.20 15.48 11.75
N GLU A 5 -10.92 15.14 11.75
CA GLU A 5 -9.97 15.53 10.70
C GLU A 5 -10.34 14.88 9.37
N ILE A 6 -10.65 13.59 9.37
CA ILE A 6 -11.13 12.87 8.17
C ILE A 6 -12.41 13.52 7.64
N LYS A 7 -13.40 13.77 8.51
CA LYS A 7 -14.64 14.42 8.11
C LYS A 7 -14.42 15.83 7.55
N ASN A 8 -13.54 16.60 8.17
CA ASN A 8 -13.21 17.94 7.68
C ASN A 8 -12.58 17.92 6.29
N SER A 9 -11.69 16.94 6.02
CA SER A 9 -11.09 16.77 4.69
C SER A 9 -12.09 16.38 3.61
N LEU A 10 -13.19 15.72 3.97
CA LEU A 10 -14.23 15.27 3.04
C LEU A 10 -15.36 16.29 2.84
N ASN A 11 -15.49 17.30 3.73
CA ASN A 11 -16.64 18.20 3.78
C ASN A 11 -16.91 18.99 2.49
N ASP A 12 -15.85 19.39 1.78
CA ASP A 12 -15.97 20.22 0.60
C ASP A 12 -16.42 19.45 -0.65
N GLY A 13 -16.51 18.12 -0.57
CA GLY A 13 -16.93 17.28 -1.68
C GLY A 13 -15.94 17.20 -2.85
N ASN A 14 -14.69 17.61 -2.64
CA ASN A 14 -13.65 17.68 -3.66
C ASN A 14 -12.70 16.48 -3.64
N VAL A 15 -13.05 15.43 -2.88
CA VAL A 15 -12.22 14.22 -2.78
C VAL A 15 -12.71 13.17 -3.75
N ASP A 16 -11.94 12.93 -4.80
CA ASP A 16 -12.28 11.94 -5.84
C ASP A 16 -11.87 10.52 -5.46
N THR A 17 -10.86 10.36 -4.61
CA THR A 17 -10.37 9.04 -4.19
C THR A 17 -9.97 9.04 -2.72
N VAL A 18 -10.44 8.06 -1.97
CA VAL A 18 -10.03 7.79 -0.59
C VAL A 18 -9.28 6.47 -0.55
N ILE A 19 -8.05 6.50 -0.03
CA ILE A 19 -7.27 5.29 0.17
C ILE A 19 -7.24 4.95 1.66
N LEU A 20 -7.65 3.74 1.97
CA LEU A 20 -7.66 3.19 3.30
C LEU A 20 -6.48 2.23 3.44
N ILE A 21 -5.51 2.60 4.28
CA ILE A 21 -4.39 1.75 4.61
C ILE A 21 -4.74 1.03 5.90
N CYS A 22 -5.03 -0.24 5.78
CA CYS A 22 -5.40 -1.07 6.89
C CYS A 22 -4.15 -1.77 7.42
N CYS A 23 -3.76 -1.42 8.63
CA CYS A 23 -2.51 -1.91 9.23
C CYS A 23 -2.66 -3.23 9.96
N SER A 24 -3.87 -3.73 10.18
CA SER A 24 -4.08 -5.00 10.84
C SER A 24 -4.84 -5.96 9.97
N GLN A 25 -4.42 -7.20 9.98
CA GLN A 25 -5.14 -8.32 9.39
C GLN A 25 -6.52 -8.52 10.03
N GLU A 26 -6.72 -7.92 11.20
CA GLU A 26 -7.95 -7.96 11.99
C GLU A 26 -9.12 -7.19 11.36
N LEU A 27 -8.85 -6.32 10.40
CA LEU A 27 -9.90 -5.67 9.61
C LEU A 27 -10.81 -6.68 8.92
N VAL A 28 -10.28 -7.83 8.60
CA VAL A 28 -10.97 -8.88 7.85
C VAL A 28 -11.50 -9.96 8.77
N GLU A 29 -10.93 -10.09 9.94
CA GLU A 29 -11.48 -10.94 11.00
C GLU A 29 -12.53 -10.12 11.75
N SER A 30 -13.73 -10.15 11.22
CA SER A 30 -14.90 -9.49 11.73
C SER A 30 -15.07 -9.66 13.25
N ASN A 31 -14.53 -8.74 14.03
CA ASN A 31 -15.13 -8.43 15.31
C ASN A 31 -16.21 -7.34 15.15
N GLY A 32 -16.57 -7.01 13.92
CA GLY A 32 -17.63 -6.09 13.54
C GLY A 32 -17.33 -4.60 13.77
N GLN A 33 -16.20 -4.25 14.37
CA GLN A 33 -15.90 -2.84 14.71
C GLN A 33 -15.06 -2.13 13.67
N SER A 34 -14.08 -2.79 13.08
CA SER A 34 -13.21 -2.20 12.06
C SER A 34 -13.94 -2.01 10.73
N ASP A 35 -14.73 -3.00 10.34
CA ASP A 35 -15.55 -2.94 9.12
C ASP A 35 -16.59 -1.81 9.21
N LYS A 36 -17.18 -1.61 10.40
CA LYS A 36 -18.12 -0.52 10.63
C LYS A 36 -17.50 0.85 10.44
N ALA A 37 -16.28 1.08 10.92
CA ALA A 37 -15.59 2.35 10.76
C ALA A 37 -15.30 2.68 9.28
N ILE A 38 -14.97 1.67 8.48
CA ILE A 38 -14.76 1.82 7.04
C ILE A 38 -16.08 2.17 6.33
N VAL A 39 -17.15 1.45 6.64
CA VAL A 39 -18.47 1.74 6.08
C VAL A 39 -18.93 3.15 6.43
N GLU A 40 -18.78 3.58 7.69
CA GLU A 40 -19.12 4.95 8.11
C GLU A 40 -18.31 6.03 7.36
N ILE A 41 -17.00 5.79 7.10
CA ILE A 41 -16.17 6.71 6.31
C ILE A 41 -16.67 6.75 4.85
N MET A 42 -16.96 5.59 4.26
CA MET A 42 -17.47 5.51 2.89
C MET A 42 -18.80 6.23 2.74
N GLU A 43 -19.78 5.94 3.62
CA GLU A 43 -21.08 6.62 3.63
C GLU A 43 -20.93 8.14 3.75
N TYR A 44 -20.05 8.58 4.64
CA TYR A 44 -19.79 10.00 4.82
C TYR A 44 -19.18 10.65 3.58
N ALA A 45 -18.14 10.04 2.99
CA ALA A 45 -17.51 10.54 1.78
C ALA A 45 -18.51 10.63 0.62
N LEU A 46 -19.27 9.56 0.39
CA LEU A 46 -20.29 9.50 -0.67
C LEU A 46 -21.44 10.50 -0.45
N SER A 47 -21.77 10.85 0.80
CA SER A 47 -22.72 11.91 1.10
C SER A 47 -22.25 13.30 0.65
N LYS A 48 -20.93 13.48 0.45
CA LYS A 48 -20.30 14.74 0.02
C LYS A 48 -19.96 14.73 -1.47
N ASN A 49 -19.41 13.62 -1.95
CA ASN A 49 -19.15 13.40 -3.37
C ASN A 49 -19.55 11.96 -3.75
N PRO A 50 -20.67 11.77 -4.45
CA PRO A 50 -21.16 10.45 -4.82
C PRO A 50 -20.25 9.72 -5.83
N ASN A 51 -19.29 10.41 -6.44
CA ASN A 51 -18.33 9.85 -7.38
C ASN A 51 -16.99 9.44 -6.71
N THR A 52 -16.87 9.55 -5.39
CA THR A 52 -15.66 9.16 -4.68
C THR A 52 -15.39 7.66 -4.86
N LYS A 53 -14.16 7.33 -5.26
CA LYS A 53 -13.63 5.98 -5.36
C LYS A 53 -12.91 5.58 -4.08
N PHE A 54 -12.84 4.27 -3.79
CA PHE A 54 -12.16 3.78 -2.59
C PHE A 54 -11.14 2.71 -2.92
N GLY A 55 -9.92 2.90 -2.42
CA GLY A 55 -8.86 1.91 -2.51
C GLY A 55 -8.54 1.33 -1.13
N LEU A 56 -8.38 0.01 -1.05
CA LEU A 56 -7.83 -0.67 0.11
C LEU A 56 -6.38 -1.04 -0.19
N SER A 57 -5.45 -0.46 0.55
CA SER A 57 -4.02 -0.65 0.31
C SER A 57 -3.41 -1.54 1.37
N ALA A 58 -2.80 -2.67 0.95
CA ALA A 58 -2.07 -3.55 1.85
C ALA A 58 -0.64 -3.01 2.09
N PRO A 59 -0.26 -2.74 3.35
CA PRO A 59 1.09 -2.34 3.72
C PRO A 59 2.02 -3.55 3.85
N TRP A 60 3.27 -3.29 4.22
CA TRP A 60 4.22 -4.32 4.68
C TRP A 60 4.11 -4.54 6.19
N ALA A 61 4.65 -5.65 6.67
CA ALA A 61 4.71 -5.96 8.09
C ALA A 61 5.73 -5.07 8.83
N ASP A 62 5.36 -4.61 10.02
CA ASP A 62 6.22 -3.84 10.91
C ASP A 62 7.42 -4.71 11.41
N PHE A 63 8.44 -4.04 11.92
CA PHE A 63 9.62 -4.63 12.58
C PHE A 63 10.41 -5.61 11.70
N PRO A 64 11.03 -5.12 10.60
CA PRO A 64 11.73 -5.96 9.62
C PRO A 64 12.87 -6.81 10.22
N GLU A 65 13.48 -6.39 11.34
CA GLU A 65 14.51 -7.15 12.03
C GLU A 65 13.98 -8.42 12.73
N ASN A 66 12.67 -8.56 12.91
CA ASN A 66 12.06 -9.75 13.52
C ASN A 66 11.99 -10.94 12.53
N TYR A 67 12.31 -10.73 11.28
CA TYR A 67 12.25 -11.73 10.21
C TYR A 67 13.64 -12.03 9.68
N ILE A 68 13.93 -13.32 9.47
CA ILE A 68 15.24 -13.78 9.01
C ILE A 68 15.59 -13.23 7.63
N ASP A 69 14.61 -13.22 6.72
CA ASP A 69 14.78 -12.77 5.34
C ASP A 69 13.50 -12.15 4.75
N ALA A 70 13.59 -11.71 3.50
CA ALA A 70 12.47 -11.14 2.75
C ALA A 70 11.28 -12.10 2.62
N ASN A 71 11.55 -13.41 2.50
CA ASN A 71 10.49 -14.40 2.35
C ASN A 71 9.70 -14.56 3.64
N GLU A 72 10.39 -14.70 4.79
CA GLU A 72 9.71 -14.73 6.08
C GLU A 72 8.95 -13.43 6.35
N HIS A 73 9.54 -12.28 6.02
CA HIS A 73 8.94 -10.97 6.22
C HIS A 73 7.61 -10.80 5.45
N ARG A 74 7.47 -11.39 4.26
CA ARG A 74 6.25 -11.28 3.43
C ARG A 74 5.15 -12.27 3.82
N LEU A 75 5.45 -13.39 4.49
CA LEU A 75 4.52 -14.51 4.66
C LEU A 75 3.15 -14.11 5.21
N GLN A 76 3.12 -13.29 6.26
CA GLN A 76 1.86 -12.89 6.88
C GLN A 76 1.02 -11.97 6.00
N THR A 77 1.66 -11.00 5.36
CA THR A 77 0.98 -10.02 4.52
C THR A 77 0.54 -10.62 3.19
N ASP A 78 1.35 -11.51 2.60
CA ASP A 78 0.94 -12.28 1.42
C ASP A 78 -0.27 -13.17 1.72
N ALA A 79 -0.29 -13.82 2.88
CA ALA A 79 -1.45 -14.63 3.32
C ALA A 79 -2.69 -13.78 3.63
N ALA A 80 -2.49 -12.52 4.04
CA ALA A 80 -3.57 -11.60 4.35
C ALA A 80 -4.17 -10.92 3.10
N TYR A 81 -3.38 -10.73 2.04
CA TYR A 81 -3.81 -9.95 0.88
C TYR A 81 -5.11 -10.47 0.22
N PRO A 82 -5.33 -11.79 0.01
CA PRO A 82 -6.62 -12.28 -0.48
C PRO A 82 -7.82 -11.88 0.38
N ARG A 83 -7.61 -11.65 1.67
CA ARG A 83 -8.67 -11.18 2.57
C ARG A 83 -9.01 -9.71 2.30
N TYR A 84 -8.03 -8.84 1.97
CA TYR A 84 -8.30 -7.48 1.50
C TYR A 84 -9.17 -7.49 0.24
N GLN A 85 -8.86 -8.36 -0.71
CA GLN A 85 -9.65 -8.52 -1.94
C GLN A 85 -11.08 -8.99 -1.63
N GLN A 86 -11.23 -9.95 -0.73
CA GLN A 86 -12.55 -10.43 -0.29
C GLN A 86 -13.33 -9.33 0.44
N PHE A 87 -12.67 -8.54 1.26
CA PHE A 87 -13.29 -7.43 1.96
C PHE A 87 -13.76 -6.34 0.99
N ALA A 88 -12.92 -5.95 0.01
CA ALA A 88 -13.33 -5.04 -1.05
C ALA A 88 -14.57 -5.54 -1.79
N LYS A 89 -14.63 -6.83 -2.11
CA LYS A 89 -15.81 -7.45 -2.72
C LYS A 89 -17.06 -7.35 -1.82
N SER A 90 -16.89 -7.52 -0.52
CA SER A 90 -17.99 -7.34 0.44
C SER A 90 -18.50 -5.89 0.48
N LEU A 91 -17.58 -4.92 0.44
CA LEU A 91 -17.93 -3.50 0.33
C LEU A 91 -18.61 -3.18 -1.00
N SER A 92 -18.16 -3.75 -2.13
CA SER A 92 -18.83 -3.58 -3.43
C SER A 92 -20.24 -4.14 -3.45
N ASN A 93 -20.56 -5.15 -2.64
CA ASN A 93 -21.93 -5.62 -2.47
C ASN A 93 -22.82 -4.65 -1.67
N LEU A 94 -22.22 -3.90 -0.74
CA LEU A 94 -22.93 -2.86 0.04
C LEU A 94 -23.09 -1.57 -0.76
N PHE A 95 -22.13 -1.27 -1.64
CA PHE A 95 -22.05 -0.07 -2.46
C PHE A 95 -21.89 -0.41 -3.95
N PRO A 96 -22.94 -0.96 -4.60
CA PRO A 96 -22.79 -1.56 -5.94
C PRO A 96 -22.40 -0.57 -7.05
N ASP A 97 -22.67 0.73 -6.85
CA ASP A 97 -22.37 1.78 -7.84
C ASP A 97 -21.04 2.50 -7.57
N VAL A 98 -20.29 2.02 -6.58
CA VAL A 98 -19.02 2.65 -6.15
C VAL A 98 -17.83 1.85 -6.66
N ASP A 99 -16.85 2.55 -7.23
CA ASP A 99 -15.58 1.97 -7.64
C ASP A 99 -14.71 1.68 -6.40
N ILE A 100 -14.52 0.39 -6.11
CA ILE A 100 -13.75 -0.09 -4.95
C ILE A 100 -12.66 -1.04 -5.47
N PHE A 101 -11.41 -0.74 -5.17
CA PHE A 101 -10.27 -1.50 -5.64
C PHE A 101 -9.29 -1.83 -4.51
N THR A 102 -8.41 -2.79 -4.75
CA THR A 102 -7.33 -3.18 -3.83
C THR A 102 -6.00 -3.10 -4.51
N PHE A 103 -4.95 -2.81 -3.75
CA PHE A 103 -3.57 -2.90 -4.24
C PHE A 103 -2.60 -3.18 -3.10
N TYR A 104 -1.44 -3.76 -3.44
CA TYR A 104 -0.47 -4.21 -2.46
C TYR A 104 0.85 -3.45 -2.62
N HIS A 105 0.89 -2.19 -2.14
CA HIS A 105 2.10 -1.38 -2.23
C HIS A 105 3.24 -1.92 -1.35
N GLY A 106 2.90 -2.60 -0.26
CA GLY A 106 3.88 -3.20 0.64
C GLY A 106 4.72 -4.30 0.01
N ALA A 107 4.22 -4.96 -1.03
CA ALA A 107 4.96 -6.02 -1.71
C ALA A 107 6.28 -5.53 -2.32
N ALA A 108 6.37 -4.27 -2.75
CA ALA A 108 7.60 -3.68 -3.27
C ALA A 108 8.76 -3.72 -2.26
N ILE A 109 8.46 -3.55 -0.98
CA ILE A 109 9.46 -3.61 0.10
C ILE A 109 10.15 -4.98 0.15
N TYR A 110 9.37 -6.05 -0.02
CA TYR A 110 9.90 -7.41 0.04
C TYR A 110 10.78 -7.74 -1.17
N GLU A 111 10.43 -7.25 -2.36
CA GLU A 111 11.27 -7.41 -3.55
C GLU A 111 12.59 -6.62 -3.39
N LEU A 112 12.53 -5.39 -2.88
CA LEU A 112 13.73 -4.60 -2.59
C LEU A 112 14.61 -5.25 -1.50
N ARG A 113 14.00 -5.81 -0.45
CA ARG A 113 14.73 -6.53 0.60
C ARG A 113 15.40 -7.79 0.06
N ASP A 114 14.72 -8.56 -0.76
CA ASP A 114 15.27 -9.75 -1.41
C ASP A 114 16.50 -9.42 -2.31
N LEU A 115 16.39 -8.35 -3.11
CA LEU A 115 17.52 -7.84 -3.88
C LEU A 115 18.69 -7.39 -3.01
N PHE A 116 18.40 -6.73 -1.89
CA PHE A 116 19.41 -6.31 -0.91
C PHE A 116 20.15 -7.51 -0.30
N GLU A 117 19.42 -8.50 0.18
CA GLU A 117 19.94 -9.71 0.80
C GLU A 117 20.81 -10.55 -0.18
N LYS A 118 20.48 -10.49 -1.48
CA LYS A 118 21.26 -11.10 -2.56
C LYS A 118 22.48 -10.27 -3.00
N GLY A 119 22.70 -9.07 -2.43
CA GLY A 119 23.76 -8.16 -2.85
C GLY A 119 23.55 -7.54 -4.23
N MET A 120 22.31 -7.57 -4.74
CA MET A 120 21.94 -7.05 -6.06
C MET A 120 21.41 -5.61 -6.00
N LEU A 121 21.12 -5.07 -4.83
CA LEU A 121 20.64 -3.70 -4.62
C LEU A 121 21.79 -2.77 -4.25
N GLN A 122 22.30 -2.01 -5.23
CA GLN A 122 23.45 -1.12 -5.06
C GLN A 122 23.08 0.32 -4.62
N ASP A 123 21.81 0.59 -4.45
CA ASP A 123 21.29 1.93 -4.13
C ASP A 123 21.21 2.21 -2.63
N VAL A 124 21.35 1.17 -1.82
CA VAL A 124 21.31 1.25 -0.36
C VAL A 124 22.39 0.35 0.25
N ASP A 125 22.92 0.80 1.38
CA ASP A 125 23.98 0.10 2.11
C ASP A 125 23.46 -0.69 3.31
N ASN A 126 22.25 -0.39 3.77
CA ASN A 126 21.68 -0.93 5.01
C ASN A 126 20.24 -1.36 4.85
N LEU A 127 19.86 -2.39 5.59
CA LEU A 127 18.43 -2.72 5.75
C LEU A 127 17.71 -1.60 6.52
N ILE A 128 18.30 -1.16 7.64
CA ILE A 128 17.80 -0.06 8.48
C ILE A 128 18.89 0.99 8.63
N GLY A 129 18.57 2.27 8.40
CA GLY A 129 19.54 3.36 8.50
C GLY A 129 19.00 4.69 7.96
N PRO A 130 19.88 5.60 7.51
CA PRO A 130 19.48 6.88 6.96
C PRO A 130 18.56 6.71 5.74
N GLU A 131 17.57 7.57 5.63
CA GLU A 131 16.49 7.51 4.62
C GLU A 131 16.99 7.28 3.17
N ARG A 132 18.12 7.86 2.80
CA ARG A 132 18.67 7.76 1.44
C ARG A 132 19.49 6.50 1.18
N ASN A 133 19.95 5.83 2.24
CA ASN A 133 20.93 4.73 2.16
C ASN A 133 20.38 3.42 2.74
N SER A 134 19.07 3.34 2.97
CA SER A 134 18.47 2.16 3.57
C SER A 134 17.08 1.86 3.01
N ILE A 135 16.64 0.62 3.15
CA ILE A 135 15.27 0.22 2.82
C ILE A 135 14.30 0.79 3.87
N PHE A 136 14.69 0.72 5.15
CA PHE A 136 13.91 1.25 6.26
C PHE A 136 14.68 2.32 7.01
N THR A 137 13.96 3.29 7.58
CA THR A 137 14.57 4.40 8.33
C THR A 137 14.71 4.11 9.82
N ASP A 138 13.98 3.13 10.32
CA ASP A 138 13.98 2.76 11.74
C ASP A 138 13.56 1.30 11.96
N LYS A 139 13.62 0.87 13.22
CA LYS A 139 13.29 -0.52 13.62
C LYS A 139 11.82 -0.86 13.46
N LYS A 140 10.92 0.12 13.44
CA LYS A 140 9.52 -0.12 13.18
C LYS A 140 9.28 -0.48 11.71
N GLY A 141 10.15 -0.04 10.82
CA GLY A 141 10.07 -0.34 9.41
C GLY A 141 9.46 0.79 8.58
N HIS A 142 9.61 2.05 8.99
CA HIS A 142 9.25 3.16 8.12
C HIS A 142 10.16 3.17 6.88
N ALA A 143 9.56 3.35 5.71
CA ALA A 143 10.25 3.22 4.44
C ALA A 143 11.34 4.28 4.22
N GLY A 144 12.49 3.87 3.70
CA GLY A 144 13.50 4.74 3.13
C GLY A 144 13.07 5.29 1.75
N LEU A 145 13.91 6.16 1.18
CA LEU A 145 13.53 6.88 -0.05
C LEU A 145 13.31 5.95 -1.24
N LEU A 146 14.19 4.98 -1.45
CA LEU A 146 14.05 3.99 -2.54
C LEU A 146 12.72 3.22 -2.42
N ALA A 147 12.41 2.77 -1.22
CA ALA A 147 11.20 2.02 -0.93
C ALA A 147 9.92 2.87 -1.11
N LYS A 148 9.94 4.14 -0.68
CA LYS A 148 8.85 5.09 -0.90
C LYS A 148 8.60 5.32 -2.39
N ASP A 149 9.65 5.56 -3.16
CA ASP A 149 9.53 5.84 -4.58
C ASP A 149 9.03 4.61 -5.36
N THR A 150 9.54 3.40 -5.03
CA THR A 150 9.05 2.16 -5.65
C THR A 150 7.57 1.92 -5.32
N GLY A 151 7.19 2.07 -4.05
CA GLY A 151 5.79 1.97 -3.63
C GLY A 151 4.90 3.00 -4.31
N SER A 152 5.40 4.23 -4.54
CA SER A 152 4.65 5.29 -5.21
C SER A 152 4.27 4.94 -6.65
N LEU A 153 5.07 4.12 -7.35
CA LEU A 153 4.74 3.63 -8.69
C LEU A 153 3.54 2.67 -8.68
N ILE A 154 3.40 1.87 -7.63
CA ILE A 154 2.24 1.00 -7.43
C ILE A 154 0.99 1.83 -7.14
N TRP A 155 1.13 2.89 -6.31
CA TRP A 155 0.05 3.84 -6.07
C TRP A 155 -0.38 4.55 -7.35
N LEU A 156 0.58 4.99 -8.18
CA LEU A 156 0.32 5.66 -9.46
C LEU A 156 -0.50 4.76 -10.40
N ASN A 157 -0.15 3.48 -10.47
CA ASN A 157 -0.93 2.51 -11.24
C ASN A 157 -2.33 2.31 -10.64
N ALA A 158 -2.43 2.08 -9.33
CA ALA A 158 -3.70 1.79 -8.67
C ALA A 158 -4.72 2.93 -8.80
N ILE A 159 -4.27 4.19 -8.69
CA ILE A 159 -5.15 5.37 -8.70
C ILE A 159 -5.44 5.85 -10.14
N TYR A 160 -4.42 5.84 -11.02
CA TYR A 160 -4.50 6.48 -12.33
C TYR A 160 -4.40 5.49 -13.50
N GLY A 161 -4.17 4.20 -13.24
CA GLY A 161 -4.00 3.18 -14.30
C GLY A 161 -2.70 3.32 -15.10
N ILE A 162 -1.74 4.14 -14.65
CA ILE A 162 -0.49 4.37 -15.36
C ILE A 162 0.45 3.18 -15.13
N ASN A 163 0.88 2.53 -16.22
CA ASN A 163 1.89 1.48 -16.11
C ASN A 163 3.24 2.10 -15.70
N PRO A 164 3.93 1.58 -14.66
CA PRO A 164 5.26 2.07 -14.28
C PRO A 164 6.26 2.11 -15.44
N MET A 165 6.15 1.20 -16.40
CA MET A 165 7.05 1.15 -17.55
C MET A 165 6.80 2.25 -18.59
N ASP A 166 5.64 2.93 -18.56
CA ASP A 166 5.30 4.02 -19.48
C ASP A 166 5.90 5.37 -19.05
N ILE A 167 6.40 5.47 -17.81
CA ILE A 167 7.08 6.68 -17.35
C ILE A 167 8.59 6.62 -17.64
N PRO A 168 9.27 7.78 -17.76
CA PRO A 168 10.72 7.80 -17.92
C PRO A 168 11.44 7.10 -16.76
N LYS A 169 12.58 6.47 -17.07
CA LYS A 169 13.45 5.87 -16.04
C LYS A 169 13.84 6.92 -14.99
N ILE A 170 13.83 6.52 -13.73
CA ILE A 170 14.19 7.39 -12.61
C ILE A 170 15.70 7.29 -12.39
N GLU A 171 16.44 8.19 -13.03
CA GLU A 171 17.91 8.16 -13.16
C GLU A 171 18.68 8.29 -11.83
N LYS A 172 18.02 8.70 -10.74
CA LYS A 172 18.69 8.78 -9.42
C LYS A 172 19.00 7.42 -8.80
N TYR A 173 18.44 6.33 -9.35
CA TYR A 173 18.68 4.96 -8.90
C TYR A 173 19.43 4.15 -9.99
N LYS A 174 20.31 3.27 -9.53
CA LYS A 174 20.96 2.26 -10.40
C LYS A 174 19.96 1.19 -10.78
N LEU A 175 19.16 0.74 -9.79
CA LEU A 175 18.04 -0.17 -9.99
C LEU A 175 16.94 0.53 -10.80
N ASP A 176 16.39 -0.15 -11.79
CA ASP A 176 15.16 0.33 -12.42
C ASP A 176 13.93 -0.03 -11.55
N ILE A 177 13.56 0.88 -10.67
CA ILE A 177 12.44 0.65 -9.73
C ILE A 177 11.08 0.49 -10.42
N ARG A 178 10.98 0.86 -11.71
CA ARG A 178 9.77 0.64 -12.52
C ARG A 178 9.56 -0.85 -12.80
N GLU A 179 10.66 -1.59 -13.06
CA GLU A 179 10.61 -3.05 -13.25
C GLU A 179 10.14 -3.73 -11.97
N VAL A 180 10.67 -3.35 -10.81
CA VAL A 180 10.23 -3.89 -9.52
C VAL A 180 8.74 -3.64 -9.29
N ALA A 181 8.28 -2.42 -9.53
CA ALA A 181 6.87 -2.09 -9.38
C ALA A 181 5.97 -2.86 -10.38
N ALA A 182 6.41 -3.00 -11.63
CA ALA A 182 5.68 -3.75 -12.66
C ALA A 182 5.58 -5.24 -12.33
N GLU A 183 6.65 -5.86 -11.84
CA GLU A 183 6.66 -7.25 -11.38
C GLU A 183 5.69 -7.48 -10.21
N VAL A 184 5.67 -6.56 -9.24
CA VAL A 184 4.72 -6.59 -8.12
C VAL A 184 3.29 -6.51 -8.63
N LEU A 185 3.00 -5.59 -9.56
CA LEU A 185 1.66 -5.44 -10.13
C LEU A 185 1.20 -6.71 -10.87
N ILE A 186 2.10 -7.37 -11.60
CA ILE A 186 1.79 -8.65 -12.29
C ILE A 186 1.55 -9.76 -11.27
N LYS A 187 2.36 -9.83 -10.21
CA LYS A 187 2.30 -10.90 -9.22
C LYS A 187 1.04 -10.88 -8.37
N TYR A 188 0.52 -9.68 -8.08
CA TYR A 188 -0.60 -9.47 -7.15
C TYR A 188 -1.86 -8.87 -7.81
N SER A 189 -1.95 -8.95 -9.16
CA SER A 189 -3.13 -8.56 -9.94
C SER A 189 -4.35 -9.46 -9.71
#